data_88c10da7d21cc41997b8db2ea30df0fb
#
_entry.id   88c10da7d21cc41997b8db2ea30df0fb
#
_cell.length_a   1.000
_cell.length_b   1.000
_cell.length_c   1.000
_cell.angle_alpha   90.00
_cell.angle_beta   90.00
_cell.angle_gamma   90.00
#
_symmetry.space_group_name_H-M   'P 1'
#
loop_
_entity.id
_entity.type
_entity.pdbx_description
1 polymer ?
#
loop_
_entity_poly.entity_id
_entity_poly.type
_entity_poly.pdbx_seq_one_letter_code
_entity_poly.pdbx_strand_id
1 'polypeptide(L)'
;MKRLSLQWRITLLTVLLIGAACVSMKLLLCASGLHYMDSIGSFIQDYGSAAVEGDPAFFDPELAGMNEDVTIVIHGAKASFCTTNWYITAAVTVLSGVLAYFVSGRALKPLRSFASQVEKVQLNNLADMKIDEDVLPEFRQFSRSFNQMLERLNNAFAAQRQFTGNAAHELRTPLALMQAQLELFSAEHPDVVLPETAEFLSLLREQTERLTQMTKTLLEMSNLQQVARNEQIQLAPMIEEIFTDLAPVAEKNGIALEREGDGVMIGSDALIYRMLFNLTENAVKYNRPDGSVRISVAQEDKMLHIRVADTGSGIPEEFRRSIFQPFFRVDKSRSREYGGVGLGLSLVWEIAGLHGGSVRVEESSERGTVFAVELPAQ
;
A
#
# COMPACT_ATOMS: atom_id res chain seq x y z
N MET A 1 -2.60 21.65 15.45
CA MET A 1 -3.67 21.41 14.46
C MET A 1 -3.35 20.30 13.43
N LYS A 2 -2.10 19.77 13.34
CA LYS A 2 -1.73 18.71 12.35
C LYS A 2 -2.29 17.29 12.62
N ARG A 3 -2.91 17.01 13.78
CA ARG A 3 -3.41 15.67 14.16
C ARG A 3 -4.94 15.49 14.04
N LEU A 4 -5.69 16.52 13.66
CA LEU A 4 -7.15 16.40 13.52
C LEU A 4 -7.50 15.95 12.10
N SER A 5 -8.43 14.99 11.98
CA SER A 5 -8.96 14.54 10.69
C SER A 5 -9.58 15.70 9.90
N LEU A 6 -9.61 15.59 8.57
CA LEU A 6 -10.19 16.62 7.69
C LEU A 6 -11.64 16.91 8.07
N GLN A 7 -12.41 15.89 8.44
CA GLN A 7 -13.78 16.04 8.92
C GLN A 7 -13.86 16.98 10.14
N TRP A 8 -13.01 16.76 11.15
CA TRP A 8 -12.98 17.60 12.34
C TRP A 8 -12.59 19.05 12.04
N ARG A 9 -11.67 19.26 11.09
CA ARG A 9 -11.23 20.62 10.67
C ARG A 9 -12.38 21.37 10.00
N ILE A 10 -13.11 20.72 9.09
CA ILE A 10 -14.26 21.34 8.41
C ILE A 10 -15.35 21.62 9.42
N THR A 11 -15.69 20.67 10.30
CA THR A 11 -16.71 20.86 11.33
C THR A 11 -16.36 22.02 12.26
N LEU A 12 -15.11 22.10 12.72
CA LEU A 12 -14.67 23.16 13.63
C LEU A 12 -14.71 24.55 12.96
N LEU A 13 -14.31 24.62 11.69
CA LEU A 13 -14.37 25.85 10.91
C LEU A 13 -15.82 26.29 10.67
N THR A 14 -16.71 25.38 10.33
CA THR A 14 -18.14 25.69 10.12
C THR A 14 -18.83 26.12 11.43
N VAL A 15 -18.53 25.43 12.54
CA VAL A 15 -19.07 25.82 13.88
C VAL A 15 -18.58 27.20 14.29
N LEU A 16 -17.32 27.52 14.07
CA LEU A 16 -16.74 28.82 14.37
C LEU A 16 -17.40 29.94 13.52
N LEU A 17 -17.60 29.68 12.24
CA LEU A 17 -18.20 30.64 11.32
C LEU A 17 -19.68 30.86 11.64
N ILE A 18 -20.45 29.80 11.88
CA ILE A 18 -21.88 29.88 12.29
C ILE A 18 -21.98 30.53 13.66
N GLY A 19 -21.12 30.17 14.62
CA GLY A 19 -21.11 30.76 15.97
C GLY A 19 -20.83 32.26 15.91
N ALA A 20 -19.88 32.71 15.12
CA ALA A 20 -19.57 34.14 14.91
C ALA A 20 -20.79 34.87 14.29
N ALA A 21 -21.44 34.27 13.28
CA ALA A 21 -22.63 34.85 12.67
C ALA A 21 -23.81 34.93 13.66
N CYS A 22 -24.03 33.89 14.46
CA CYS A 22 -25.08 33.88 15.48
C CYS A 22 -24.82 34.90 16.58
N VAL A 23 -23.58 35.05 17.03
CA VAL A 23 -23.20 36.09 18.02
C VAL A 23 -23.37 37.48 17.44
N SER A 24 -22.97 37.72 16.20
CA SER A 24 -23.15 38.99 15.49
C SER A 24 -24.64 39.35 15.36
N MET A 25 -25.48 38.42 14.91
CA MET A 25 -26.91 38.57 14.81
C MET A 25 -27.55 38.88 16.17
N LYS A 26 -27.14 38.15 17.22
CA LYS A 26 -27.60 38.38 18.59
C LYS A 26 -27.27 39.79 19.06
N LEU A 27 -26.06 40.29 18.84
CA LEU A 27 -25.65 41.64 19.23
C LEU A 27 -26.53 42.70 18.54
N LEU A 28 -26.81 42.54 17.26
CA LEU A 28 -27.70 43.44 16.50
C LEU A 28 -29.13 43.39 17.02
N LEU A 29 -29.68 42.19 17.26
CA LEU A 29 -31.05 42.05 17.80
C LEU A 29 -31.15 42.60 19.21
N CYS A 30 -30.16 42.38 20.08
CA CYS A 30 -30.13 42.88 21.43
C CYS A 30 -30.01 44.42 21.41
N ALA A 31 -29.13 45.01 20.61
CA ALA A 31 -29.00 46.47 20.47
C ALA A 31 -30.30 47.12 19.98
N SER A 32 -30.90 46.56 18.90
CA SER A 32 -32.18 47.04 18.38
C SER A 32 -33.32 46.89 19.40
N GLY A 33 -33.46 45.72 20.02
CA GLY A 33 -34.49 45.45 21.02
C GLY A 33 -34.38 46.36 22.24
N LEU A 34 -33.18 46.60 22.75
CA LEU A 34 -32.94 47.53 23.86
C LEU A 34 -33.29 48.97 23.47
N HIS A 35 -32.90 49.42 22.25
CA HIS A 35 -33.24 50.74 21.75
C HIS A 35 -34.73 50.98 21.67
N TYR A 36 -35.52 50.03 21.14
CA TYR A 36 -36.99 50.13 21.12
C TYR A 36 -37.58 50.12 22.52
N MET A 37 -37.09 49.31 23.47
CA MET A 37 -37.57 49.30 24.86
C MET A 37 -37.20 50.58 25.58
N ASP A 38 -36.06 51.21 25.31
CA ASP A 38 -35.71 52.52 25.85
C ASP A 38 -36.61 53.65 25.31
N SER A 39 -36.89 53.60 23.98
CA SER A 39 -37.81 54.55 23.35
C SER A 39 -39.25 54.48 23.92
N ILE A 40 -39.74 53.26 24.20
CA ILE A 40 -41.03 53.06 24.84
C ILE A 40 -41.01 53.60 26.32
N GLY A 41 -39.91 53.29 27.03
CA GLY A 41 -39.73 53.77 28.41
C GLY A 41 -39.72 55.31 28.51
N SER A 42 -38.97 55.99 27.63
CA SER A 42 -38.92 57.46 27.60
C SER A 42 -40.27 58.07 27.21
N PHE A 43 -40.96 57.45 26.25
CA PHE A 43 -42.33 57.90 25.87
C PHE A 43 -43.31 57.84 27.05
N ILE A 44 -43.30 56.72 27.81
CA ILE A 44 -44.18 56.56 28.99
C ILE A 44 -43.76 57.55 30.07
N GLN A 45 -42.46 57.78 30.28
CA GLN A 45 -41.97 58.73 31.26
C GLN A 45 -42.33 60.19 30.92
N ASP A 46 -42.25 60.58 29.64
CA ASP A 46 -42.63 61.90 29.14
C ASP A 46 -44.16 62.13 29.29
N TYR A 47 -44.98 61.13 29.00
CA TYR A 47 -46.40 61.20 29.19
C TYR A 47 -46.77 61.29 30.68
N GLY A 48 -46.09 60.53 31.53
CA GLY A 48 -46.33 60.61 32.99
C GLY A 48 -45.92 61.94 33.60
N SER A 49 -44.77 62.53 33.12
CA SER A 49 -44.34 63.86 33.61
C SER A 49 -45.29 65.00 33.14
N ALA A 50 -45.74 64.90 31.87
CA ALA A 50 -46.68 65.84 31.34
C ALA A 50 -48.08 65.87 32.11
N ALA A 51 -48.45 64.62 32.59
CA ALA A 51 -49.65 64.49 33.42
C ALA A 51 -49.52 65.08 34.87
N VAL A 52 -48.27 65.21 35.36
CA VAL A 52 -47.93 65.74 36.66
C VAL A 52 -47.81 67.28 36.66
N GLU A 53 -47.39 67.89 35.53
CA GLU A 53 -47.26 69.36 35.35
C GLU A 53 -48.58 70.09 35.01
N GLY A 54 -49.65 69.35 34.74
CA GLY A 54 -50.95 69.88 34.53
C GLY A 54 -51.68 70.25 35.86
N ASP A 55 -52.74 71.08 35.80
CA ASP A 55 -53.52 71.63 36.88
C ASP A 55 -53.63 70.71 38.15
N PRO A 56 -53.27 71.15 39.34
CA PRO A 56 -53.26 70.31 40.56
C PRO A 56 -54.62 69.69 40.90
N ALA A 57 -55.68 70.09 40.25
CA ALA A 57 -57.01 69.48 40.39
C ALA A 57 -57.20 68.12 39.73
N PHE A 58 -56.17 67.67 38.89
CA PHE A 58 -56.17 66.41 38.16
C PHE A 58 -54.99 65.46 38.53
N PHE A 59 -54.41 65.68 39.73
CA PHE A 59 -53.39 64.78 40.21
C PHE A 59 -54.01 63.41 40.58
N ASP A 60 -53.72 62.40 39.75
CA ASP A 60 -54.15 61.03 40.03
C ASP A 60 -52.93 60.26 40.63
N PRO A 61 -52.97 59.91 41.93
CA PRO A 61 -51.92 59.20 42.62
C PRO A 61 -51.66 57.80 42.05
N GLU A 62 -52.65 57.19 41.38
CA GLU A 62 -52.52 55.90 40.75
C GLU A 62 -51.58 55.95 39.50
N LEU A 63 -51.64 57.11 38.78
CA LEU A 63 -50.72 57.32 37.61
C LEU A 63 -49.23 57.51 38.00
N ALA A 64 -48.96 58.08 39.18
CA ALA A 64 -47.59 58.25 39.67
C ALA A 64 -46.98 56.93 40.12
N GLY A 65 -47.78 56.04 40.75
CA GLY A 65 -47.30 54.67 41.06
C GLY A 65 -47.10 53.79 39.85
N MET A 66 -47.88 53.99 38.82
CA MET A 66 -47.74 53.23 37.53
C MET A 66 -46.40 53.45 36.84
N ASN A 67 -45.74 54.60 36.98
CA ASN A 67 -44.44 54.89 36.39
C ASN A 67 -43.29 54.03 36.98
N GLU A 68 -43.31 53.80 38.30
CA GLU A 68 -42.30 52.94 38.96
C GLU A 68 -42.48 51.47 38.58
N ASP A 69 -43.72 50.97 38.58
CA ASP A 69 -44.06 49.61 38.23
C ASP A 69 -43.68 49.27 36.74
N VAL A 70 -43.98 50.17 35.80
CA VAL A 70 -43.66 50.04 34.38
C VAL A 70 -42.14 50.04 34.14
N THR A 71 -41.43 50.88 34.90
CA THR A 71 -39.97 50.91 34.81
C THR A 71 -39.35 49.60 35.26
N ILE A 72 -39.82 48.99 36.33
CA ILE A 72 -39.41 47.67 36.85
C ILE A 72 -39.71 46.56 35.81
N VAL A 73 -40.92 46.59 35.20
CA VAL A 73 -41.35 45.63 34.19
C VAL A 73 -40.48 45.73 32.95
N ILE A 74 -40.13 46.94 32.47
CA ILE A 74 -39.23 47.13 31.30
C ILE A 74 -37.85 46.64 31.61
N HIS A 75 -37.27 46.87 32.81
CA HIS A 75 -35.96 46.34 33.17
C HIS A 75 -35.95 44.81 33.25
N GLY A 76 -36.97 44.19 33.80
CA GLY A 76 -37.17 42.76 33.83
C GLY A 76 -37.28 42.15 32.43
N ALA A 77 -38.05 42.81 31.55
CA ALA A 77 -38.20 42.39 30.15
C ALA A 77 -36.89 42.47 29.37
N LYS A 78 -36.07 43.53 29.56
CA LYS A 78 -34.73 43.65 28.95
C LYS A 78 -33.81 42.53 29.37
N ALA A 79 -33.72 42.23 30.67
CA ALA A 79 -32.91 41.16 31.21
C ALA A 79 -33.34 39.79 30.66
N SER A 80 -34.64 39.51 30.68
CA SER A 80 -35.21 38.26 30.14
C SER A 80 -34.97 38.11 28.64
N PHE A 81 -35.12 39.16 27.87
CA PHE A 81 -34.88 39.19 26.44
C PHE A 81 -33.41 38.84 26.11
N CYS A 82 -32.46 39.47 26.80
CA CYS A 82 -31.04 39.20 26.58
C CYS A 82 -30.65 37.78 26.99
N THR A 83 -31.15 37.26 28.10
CA THR A 83 -30.86 35.90 28.58
C THR A 83 -31.47 34.85 27.66
N THR A 84 -32.72 35.02 27.24
CA THR A 84 -33.39 34.10 26.28
C THR A 84 -32.65 34.04 24.96
N ASN A 85 -32.22 35.19 24.41
CA ASN A 85 -31.39 35.20 23.18
C ASN A 85 -30.05 34.49 23.34
N TRP A 86 -29.45 34.44 24.55
CA TRP A 86 -28.24 33.65 24.79
C TRP A 86 -28.52 32.14 24.69
N TYR A 87 -29.60 31.64 25.28
CA TYR A 87 -29.96 30.22 25.20
C TYR A 87 -30.29 29.81 23.78
N ILE A 88 -31.00 30.62 23.04
CA ILE A 88 -31.32 30.36 21.62
C ILE A 88 -30.03 30.31 20.80
N THR A 89 -29.11 31.28 20.97
CA THR A 89 -27.85 31.35 20.26
C THR A 89 -26.98 30.10 20.54
N ALA A 90 -26.89 29.71 21.82
CA ALA A 90 -26.15 28.52 22.22
C ALA A 90 -26.75 27.24 21.62
N ALA A 91 -28.06 27.08 21.69
CA ALA A 91 -28.78 25.93 21.15
C ALA A 91 -28.59 25.80 19.62
N VAL A 92 -28.75 26.91 18.89
CA VAL A 92 -28.55 26.93 17.42
C VAL A 92 -27.13 26.62 17.06
N THR A 93 -26.13 27.14 17.79
CA THR A 93 -24.71 26.86 17.52
C THR A 93 -24.37 25.39 17.74
N VAL A 94 -24.85 24.79 18.83
CA VAL A 94 -24.64 23.36 19.12
C VAL A 94 -25.32 22.48 18.07
N LEU A 95 -26.59 22.77 17.74
CA LEU A 95 -27.33 22.00 16.73
C LEU A 95 -26.66 22.08 15.35
N SER A 96 -26.21 23.28 14.96
CA SER A 96 -25.48 23.49 13.72
C SER A 96 -24.14 22.71 13.68
N GLY A 97 -23.45 22.63 14.82
CA GLY A 97 -22.23 21.87 14.98
C GLY A 97 -22.45 20.35 14.76
N VAL A 98 -23.50 19.82 15.38
CA VAL A 98 -23.87 18.41 15.22
C VAL A 98 -24.24 18.13 13.75
N LEU A 99 -25.06 18.98 13.15
CA LEU A 99 -25.46 18.83 11.76
C LEU A 99 -24.23 18.89 10.81
N ALA A 100 -23.37 19.88 11.01
CA ALA A 100 -22.13 20.03 10.23
C ALA A 100 -21.21 18.81 10.34
N TYR A 101 -21.12 18.18 11.51
CA TYR A 101 -20.36 16.95 11.70
C TYR A 101 -20.90 15.80 10.86
N PHE A 102 -22.19 15.56 10.87
CA PHE A 102 -22.83 14.49 10.10
C PHE A 102 -22.75 14.74 8.59
N VAL A 103 -23.04 15.96 8.15
CA VAL A 103 -22.97 16.35 6.73
C VAL A 103 -21.54 16.23 6.21
N SER A 104 -20.55 16.75 6.94
CA SER A 104 -19.12 16.66 6.57
C SER A 104 -18.66 15.20 6.52
N GLY A 105 -19.07 14.36 7.47
CA GLY A 105 -18.76 12.95 7.48
C GLY A 105 -19.27 12.21 6.25
N ARG A 106 -20.54 12.50 5.88
CA ARG A 106 -21.17 11.89 4.70
C ARG A 106 -20.55 12.40 3.39
N ALA A 107 -20.25 13.70 3.29
CA ALA A 107 -19.62 14.31 2.11
C ALA A 107 -18.20 13.81 1.87
N LEU A 108 -17.45 13.45 2.92
CA LEU A 108 -16.07 12.94 2.81
C LEU A 108 -16.00 11.41 2.66
N LYS A 109 -17.10 10.67 2.75
CA LYS A 109 -17.12 9.20 2.61
C LYS A 109 -16.58 8.73 1.26
N PRO A 110 -16.97 9.31 0.10
CA PRO A 110 -16.45 8.93 -1.21
C PRO A 110 -14.93 9.09 -1.33
N LEU A 111 -14.39 10.18 -0.77
CA LEU A 111 -12.95 10.44 -0.78
C LEU A 111 -12.16 9.40 0.01
N ARG A 112 -12.69 8.99 1.18
CA ARG A 112 -12.06 7.92 1.98
C ARG A 112 -12.11 6.58 1.27
N SER A 113 -13.23 6.24 0.64
CA SER A 113 -13.39 5.02 -0.15
C SER A 113 -12.40 5.01 -1.32
N PHE A 114 -12.29 6.11 -2.06
CA PHE A 114 -11.32 6.28 -3.13
C PHE A 114 -9.88 6.07 -2.64
N ALA A 115 -9.47 6.76 -1.57
CA ALA A 115 -8.13 6.61 -1.00
C ALA A 115 -7.81 5.16 -0.61
N SER A 116 -8.79 4.47 0.02
CA SER A 116 -8.62 3.05 0.37
C SER A 116 -8.54 2.12 -0.85
N GLN A 117 -9.24 2.43 -1.95
CA GLN A 117 -9.14 1.66 -3.19
C GLN A 117 -7.78 1.88 -3.87
N VAL A 118 -7.30 3.14 -3.91
CA VAL A 118 -5.97 3.47 -4.45
C VAL A 118 -4.85 2.77 -3.68
N GLU A 119 -4.94 2.70 -2.35
CA GLU A 119 -3.95 2.03 -1.50
C GLU A 119 -3.83 0.52 -1.79
N LYS A 120 -4.89 -0.11 -2.28
CA LYS A 120 -4.91 -1.53 -2.64
C LYS A 120 -4.36 -1.82 -4.03
N VAL A 121 -4.04 -0.80 -4.83
CA VAL A 121 -3.48 -0.98 -6.17
C VAL A 121 -2.05 -1.50 -6.06
N GLN A 122 -1.81 -2.67 -6.64
CA GLN A 122 -0.51 -3.32 -6.74
C GLN A 122 -0.26 -3.74 -8.19
N LEU A 123 1.00 -3.96 -8.56
CA LEU A 123 1.36 -4.37 -9.91
C LEU A 123 0.71 -5.69 -10.35
N ASN A 124 0.48 -6.59 -9.41
CA ASN A 124 -0.11 -7.91 -9.65
C ASN A 124 -1.64 -7.88 -9.79
N ASN A 125 -2.33 -6.81 -9.39
CA ASN A 125 -3.80 -6.67 -9.51
C ASN A 125 -4.25 -5.53 -10.42
N LEU A 126 -3.34 -4.90 -11.16
CA LEU A 126 -3.61 -3.76 -12.04
C LEU A 126 -4.69 -4.04 -13.10
N ALA A 127 -4.74 -5.28 -13.62
CA ALA A 127 -5.69 -5.68 -14.67
C ALA A 127 -7.13 -5.78 -14.16
N ASP A 128 -7.32 -6.23 -12.91
CA ASP A 128 -8.62 -6.49 -12.32
C ASP A 128 -9.13 -5.33 -11.47
N MET A 129 -8.25 -4.36 -11.17
CA MET A 129 -8.57 -3.25 -10.28
C MET A 129 -9.28 -2.14 -11.04
N LYS A 130 -10.51 -1.87 -10.62
CA LYS A 130 -11.30 -0.75 -11.13
C LYS A 130 -11.87 0.03 -9.97
N ILE A 131 -11.64 1.34 -9.99
CA ILE A 131 -12.24 2.26 -9.02
C ILE A 131 -13.69 2.52 -9.41
N ASP A 132 -14.56 2.46 -8.41
CA ASP A 132 -15.98 2.69 -8.59
C ASP A 132 -16.26 4.08 -9.18
N GLU A 133 -17.02 4.12 -10.27
CA GLU A 133 -17.47 5.35 -10.95
C GLU A 133 -18.89 5.77 -10.54
N ASP A 134 -19.62 4.93 -9.79
CA ASP A 134 -20.94 5.26 -9.27
C ASP A 134 -20.83 6.06 -7.97
N VAL A 135 -20.22 7.21 -8.09
CA VAL A 135 -19.96 8.19 -7.03
C VAL A 135 -20.58 9.54 -7.38
N LEU A 136 -20.53 10.48 -6.42
CA LEU A 136 -20.98 11.85 -6.66
C LEU A 136 -20.34 12.46 -7.95
N PRO A 137 -21.10 13.28 -8.70
CA PRO A 137 -20.64 13.83 -10.01
C PRO A 137 -19.24 14.45 -9.97
N GLU A 138 -18.93 15.14 -8.86
CA GLU A 138 -17.65 15.81 -8.64
C GLU A 138 -16.46 14.85 -8.56
N PHE A 139 -16.68 13.61 -8.08
CA PHE A 139 -15.66 12.57 -7.96
C PHE A 139 -15.60 11.64 -9.17
N ARG A 140 -16.66 11.58 -10.00
CA ARG A 140 -16.75 10.70 -11.16
C ARG A 140 -15.64 10.95 -12.18
N GLN A 141 -15.36 12.22 -12.46
CA GLN A 141 -14.27 12.58 -13.37
C GLN A 141 -12.91 12.12 -12.85
N PHE A 142 -12.70 12.23 -11.54
CA PHE A 142 -11.46 11.80 -10.89
C PHE A 142 -11.30 10.28 -10.94
N SER A 143 -12.37 9.50 -10.61
CA SER A 143 -12.37 8.04 -10.74
C SER A 143 -12.09 7.59 -12.18
N ARG A 144 -12.71 8.24 -13.19
CA ARG A 144 -12.46 7.95 -14.60
C ARG A 144 -11.03 8.22 -15.02
N SER A 145 -10.49 9.38 -14.65
CA SER A 145 -9.10 9.72 -14.97
C SER A 145 -8.11 8.73 -14.35
N PHE A 146 -8.39 8.28 -13.14
CA PHE A 146 -7.57 7.28 -12.46
C PHE A 146 -7.69 5.91 -13.12
N ASN A 147 -8.89 5.46 -13.47
CA ASN A 147 -9.10 4.20 -14.20
C ASN A 147 -8.38 4.22 -15.56
N GLN A 148 -8.44 5.34 -16.30
CA GLN A 148 -7.67 5.51 -17.54
C GLN A 148 -6.15 5.43 -17.33
N MET A 149 -5.66 5.99 -16.21
CA MET A 149 -4.24 5.88 -15.85
C MET A 149 -3.86 4.42 -15.53
N LEU A 150 -4.70 3.68 -14.78
CA LEU A 150 -4.49 2.26 -14.52
C LEU A 150 -4.47 1.43 -15.80
N GLU A 151 -5.40 1.70 -16.72
CA GLU A 151 -5.45 1.03 -18.03
C GLU A 151 -4.19 1.31 -18.86
N ARG A 152 -3.73 2.56 -18.93
CA ARG A 152 -2.48 2.91 -19.63
C ARG A 152 -1.26 2.22 -19.00
N LEU A 153 -1.20 2.16 -17.68
CA LEU A 153 -0.14 1.44 -16.95
C LEU A 153 -0.17 -0.06 -17.27
N ASN A 154 -1.34 -0.68 -17.20
CA ASN A 154 -1.51 -2.09 -17.53
C ASN A 154 -1.08 -2.39 -18.98
N ASN A 155 -1.50 -1.55 -19.94
CA ASN A 155 -1.12 -1.69 -21.34
C ASN A 155 0.39 -1.50 -21.56
N ALA A 156 1.03 -0.56 -20.85
CA ALA A 156 2.47 -0.36 -20.92
C ALA A 156 3.25 -1.57 -20.36
N PHE A 157 2.81 -2.13 -19.24
CA PHE A 157 3.39 -3.34 -18.68
C PHE A 157 3.15 -4.58 -19.57
N ALA A 158 1.96 -4.69 -20.18
CA ALA A 158 1.69 -5.76 -21.15
C ALA A 158 2.60 -5.66 -22.38
N ALA A 159 2.77 -4.47 -22.94
CA ALA A 159 3.69 -4.22 -24.06
C ALA A 159 5.14 -4.51 -23.68
N GLN A 160 5.57 -4.11 -22.48
CA GLN A 160 6.92 -4.41 -21.99
C GLN A 160 7.17 -5.91 -21.85
N ARG A 161 6.20 -6.65 -21.27
CA ARG A 161 6.28 -8.12 -21.16
C ARG A 161 6.36 -8.78 -22.53
N GLN A 162 5.48 -8.38 -23.45
CA GLN A 162 5.47 -8.91 -24.82
C GLN A 162 6.80 -8.63 -25.53
N PHE A 163 7.36 -7.42 -25.39
CA PHE A 163 8.67 -7.07 -25.95
C PHE A 163 9.78 -7.96 -25.38
N THR A 164 9.80 -8.13 -24.04
CA THR A 164 10.79 -8.99 -23.37
C THR A 164 10.67 -10.44 -23.82
N GLY A 165 9.44 -10.97 -23.92
CA GLY A 165 9.17 -12.31 -24.41
C GLY A 165 9.62 -12.51 -25.85
N ASN A 166 9.26 -11.59 -26.74
CA ASN A 166 9.68 -11.65 -28.15
C ASN A 166 11.21 -11.57 -28.30
N ALA A 167 11.86 -10.65 -27.57
CA ALA A 167 13.32 -10.53 -27.58
C ALA A 167 14.01 -11.82 -27.10
N ALA A 168 13.49 -12.44 -26.05
CA ALA A 168 14.02 -13.72 -25.55
C ALA A 168 13.87 -14.85 -26.58
N HIS A 169 12.74 -14.90 -27.30
CA HIS A 169 12.55 -15.88 -28.39
C HIS A 169 13.50 -15.65 -29.56
N GLU A 170 13.65 -14.39 -30.00
CA GLU A 170 14.54 -14.03 -31.11
C GLU A 170 16.03 -14.23 -30.77
N LEU A 171 16.42 -14.15 -29.51
CA LEU A 171 17.78 -14.44 -29.05
C LEU A 171 18.08 -15.94 -28.89
N ARG A 172 17.08 -16.76 -28.58
CA ARG A 172 17.25 -18.20 -28.40
C ARG A 172 17.76 -18.89 -29.65
N THR A 173 17.22 -18.56 -30.80
CA THR A 173 17.58 -19.19 -32.08
C THR A 173 19.04 -18.97 -32.45
N PRO A 174 19.62 -17.74 -32.50
CA PRO A 174 21.03 -17.54 -32.79
C PRO A 174 21.96 -18.15 -31.75
N LEU A 175 21.54 -18.15 -30.45
CA LEU A 175 22.33 -18.79 -29.40
C LEU A 175 22.41 -20.31 -29.57
N ALA A 176 21.27 -20.96 -29.89
CA ALA A 176 21.26 -22.41 -30.18
C ALA A 176 22.11 -22.76 -31.39
N LEU A 177 22.11 -21.90 -32.43
CA LEU A 177 22.97 -22.09 -33.59
C LEU A 177 24.45 -21.94 -33.23
N MET A 178 24.84 -20.95 -32.43
CA MET A 178 26.20 -20.77 -31.94
C MET A 178 26.68 -21.98 -31.11
N GLN A 179 25.81 -22.49 -30.22
CA GLN A 179 26.10 -23.71 -29.46
C GLN A 179 26.37 -24.91 -30.37
N ALA A 180 25.47 -25.15 -31.33
CA ALA A 180 25.62 -26.25 -32.30
C ALA A 180 26.90 -26.14 -33.14
N GLN A 181 27.28 -24.92 -33.56
CA GLN A 181 28.53 -24.68 -34.30
C GLN A 181 29.76 -24.93 -33.44
N LEU A 182 29.75 -24.54 -32.17
CA LEU A 182 30.85 -24.82 -31.22
C LEU A 182 31.00 -26.31 -30.95
N GLU A 183 29.87 -27.03 -30.81
CA GLU A 183 29.87 -28.51 -30.64
C GLU A 183 30.39 -29.21 -31.88
N LEU A 184 29.92 -28.81 -33.06
CA LEU A 184 30.37 -29.39 -34.33
C LEU A 184 31.87 -29.14 -34.53
N PHE A 185 32.37 -27.92 -34.33
CA PHE A 185 33.79 -27.61 -34.44
C PHE A 185 34.63 -28.46 -33.48
N SER A 186 34.18 -28.65 -32.24
CA SER A 186 34.87 -29.48 -31.25
C SER A 186 34.90 -30.97 -31.65
N ALA A 187 33.82 -31.46 -32.28
CA ALA A 187 33.71 -32.84 -32.73
C ALA A 187 34.56 -33.14 -33.99
N GLU A 188 34.63 -32.18 -34.92
CA GLU A 188 35.38 -32.33 -36.19
C GLU A 188 36.88 -32.16 -36.02
N HIS A 189 37.35 -31.49 -34.96
CA HIS A 189 38.77 -31.16 -34.75
C HIS A 189 39.32 -31.62 -33.39
N PRO A 190 39.20 -32.90 -33.03
CA PRO A 190 39.61 -33.39 -31.71
C PRO A 190 41.14 -33.30 -31.47
N ASP A 191 41.94 -33.37 -32.51
CA ASP A 191 43.41 -33.48 -32.41
C ASP A 191 44.18 -32.22 -32.84
N VAL A 192 43.50 -31.15 -33.30
CA VAL A 192 44.13 -29.96 -33.92
C VAL A 192 44.07 -28.72 -33.01
N VAL A 193 43.43 -28.79 -31.85
CA VAL A 193 43.19 -27.62 -31.00
C VAL A 193 44.40 -27.38 -30.10
N LEU A 194 45.15 -26.30 -30.39
CA LEU A 194 46.18 -25.78 -29.48
C LEU A 194 45.54 -25.49 -28.10
N PRO A 195 46.24 -25.64 -26.97
CA PRO A 195 45.68 -25.40 -25.64
C PRO A 195 44.99 -24.04 -25.48
N GLU A 196 45.58 -23.00 -26.08
CA GLU A 196 45.00 -21.63 -26.08
C GLU A 196 43.67 -21.55 -26.84
N THR A 197 43.51 -22.29 -27.94
CA THR A 197 42.28 -22.35 -28.72
C THR A 197 41.19 -23.14 -27.97
N ALA A 198 41.58 -24.23 -27.27
CA ALA A 198 40.67 -25.01 -26.44
C ALA A 198 40.10 -24.17 -25.28
N GLU A 199 40.96 -23.38 -24.62
CA GLU A 199 40.52 -22.44 -23.56
C GLU A 199 39.59 -21.39 -24.13
N PHE A 200 39.88 -20.77 -25.26
CA PHE A 200 39.03 -19.80 -25.93
C PHE A 200 37.64 -20.38 -26.30
N LEU A 201 37.61 -21.59 -26.88
CA LEU A 201 36.35 -22.28 -27.19
C LEU A 201 35.53 -22.61 -25.95
N SER A 202 36.20 -23.02 -24.87
CA SER A 202 35.50 -23.28 -23.59
C SER A 202 34.86 -22.00 -23.02
N LEU A 203 35.56 -20.87 -23.12
CA LEU A 203 35.00 -19.57 -22.72
C LEU A 203 33.80 -19.14 -23.59
N LEU A 204 33.90 -19.35 -24.92
CA LEU A 204 32.76 -19.06 -25.81
C LEU A 204 31.56 -19.94 -25.49
N ARG A 205 31.75 -21.22 -25.22
CA ARG A 205 30.70 -22.16 -24.84
C ARG A 205 30.02 -21.67 -23.53
N GLU A 206 30.80 -21.37 -22.50
CA GLU A 206 30.33 -20.87 -21.24
C GLU A 206 29.48 -19.58 -21.40
N GLN A 207 29.95 -18.63 -22.21
CA GLN A 207 29.20 -17.38 -22.46
C GLN A 207 27.91 -17.66 -23.23
N THR A 208 27.90 -18.57 -24.19
CA THR A 208 26.73 -18.92 -24.99
C THR A 208 25.68 -19.64 -24.12
N GLU A 209 26.09 -20.58 -23.27
CA GLU A 209 25.22 -21.23 -22.28
C GLU A 209 24.64 -20.24 -21.31
N ARG A 210 25.44 -19.29 -20.83
CA ARG A 210 24.98 -18.21 -19.94
C ARG A 210 23.93 -17.33 -20.61
N LEU A 211 24.12 -16.92 -21.86
CA LEU A 211 23.14 -16.13 -22.61
C LEU A 211 21.85 -16.93 -22.86
N THR A 212 21.97 -18.21 -23.15
CA THR A 212 20.81 -19.11 -23.30
C THR A 212 19.98 -19.20 -22.02
N GLN A 213 20.66 -19.33 -20.88
CA GLN A 213 19.97 -19.35 -19.58
C GLN A 213 19.32 -18.01 -19.25
N MET A 214 19.97 -16.89 -19.60
CA MET A 214 19.36 -15.55 -19.47
C MET A 214 18.06 -15.43 -20.26
N THR A 215 18.09 -15.79 -21.55
CA THR A 215 16.89 -15.69 -22.41
C THR A 215 15.78 -16.60 -21.94
N LYS A 216 16.11 -17.81 -21.45
CA LYS A 216 15.13 -18.73 -20.87
C LYS A 216 14.46 -18.14 -19.64
N THR A 217 15.23 -17.58 -18.69
CA THR A 217 14.66 -17.00 -17.46
C THR A 217 13.84 -15.73 -17.74
N LEU A 218 14.28 -14.89 -18.69
CA LEU A 218 13.52 -13.73 -19.13
C LEU A 218 12.16 -14.11 -19.73
N LEU A 219 12.13 -15.20 -20.52
CA LEU A 219 10.90 -15.72 -21.08
C LEU A 219 9.97 -16.28 -19.98
N GLU A 220 10.52 -17.02 -19.02
CA GLU A 220 9.78 -17.51 -17.86
C GLU A 220 9.14 -16.32 -17.12
N MET A 221 9.91 -15.28 -16.80
CA MET A 221 9.39 -14.06 -16.13
C MET A 221 8.29 -13.36 -16.93
N SER A 222 8.42 -13.33 -18.26
CA SER A 222 7.39 -12.73 -19.14
C SER A 222 6.06 -13.48 -19.08
N ASN A 223 6.07 -14.79 -18.87
CA ASN A 223 4.90 -15.65 -18.92
C ASN A 223 4.27 -15.97 -17.55
N LEU A 224 4.90 -15.58 -16.45
CA LEU A 224 4.46 -15.92 -15.07
C LEU A 224 2.97 -15.62 -14.78
N GLN A 225 2.46 -14.50 -15.29
CA GLN A 225 1.08 -14.07 -15.00
C GLN A 225 0.02 -14.93 -15.71
N GLN A 226 0.38 -15.64 -16.78
CA GLN A 226 -0.54 -16.47 -17.57
C GLN A 226 -0.72 -17.87 -16.98
N VAL A 227 0.10 -18.24 -16.00
CA VAL A 227 0.07 -19.56 -15.39
C VAL A 227 -1.10 -19.63 -14.39
N ALA A 228 -1.94 -20.65 -14.50
CA ALA A 228 -3.04 -20.93 -13.57
C ALA A 228 -2.49 -21.20 -12.15
N ARG A 229 -3.20 -20.74 -11.12
CA ARG A 229 -2.78 -20.83 -9.70
C ARG A 229 -3.92 -21.39 -8.84
N ASN A 230 -4.48 -22.51 -9.26
CA ASN A 230 -5.66 -23.14 -8.66
C ASN A 230 -5.43 -24.61 -8.27
N GLU A 231 -4.18 -25.05 -8.23
CA GLU A 231 -3.80 -26.41 -7.85
C GLU A 231 -3.57 -26.49 -6.35
N GLN A 232 -3.95 -27.63 -5.75
CA GLN A 232 -3.64 -27.92 -4.36
C GLN A 232 -2.24 -28.53 -4.27
N ILE A 233 -1.35 -27.85 -3.56
CA ILE A 233 0.08 -28.16 -3.48
C ILE A 233 0.41 -28.66 -2.08
N GLN A 234 1.02 -29.84 -1.99
CA GLN A 234 1.62 -30.37 -0.76
C GLN A 234 3.12 -30.04 -0.77
N LEU A 235 3.58 -29.28 0.23
CA LEU A 235 4.96 -28.79 0.21
C LEU A 235 5.98 -29.86 0.58
N ALA A 236 5.65 -30.81 1.46
CA ALA A 236 6.60 -31.85 1.86
C ALA A 236 7.09 -32.72 0.69
N PRO A 237 6.21 -33.30 -0.16
CA PRO A 237 6.66 -34.06 -1.33
C PRO A 237 7.46 -33.23 -2.32
N MET A 238 7.04 -31.98 -2.55
CA MET A 238 7.74 -31.05 -3.46
C MET A 238 9.16 -30.74 -2.98
N ILE A 239 9.35 -30.52 -1.67
CA ILE A 239 10.69 -30.27 -1.11
C ILE A 239 11.58 -31.53 -1.24
N GLU A 240 11.04 -32.72 -1.03
CA GLU A 240 11.80 -33.99 -1.23
C GLU A 240 12.21 -34.17 -2.70
N GLU A 241 11.37 -33.81 -3.65
CA GLU A 241 11.69 -33.79 -5.08
C GLU A 241 12.84 -32.81 -5.36
N ILE A 242 12.77 -31.58 -4.82
CA ILE A 242 13.84 -30.58 -4.95
C ILE A 242 15.16 -31.09 -4.35
N PHE A 243 15.11 -31.77 -3.20
CA PHE A 243 16.30 -32.35 -2.60
C PHE A 243 16.88 -33.47 -3.46
N THR A 244 16.05 -34.29 -4.09
CA THR A 244 16.48 -35.33 -5.01
C THR A 244 17.21 -34.73 -6.23
N ASP A 245 16.65 -33.64 -6.81
CA ASP A 245 17.25 -32.96 -7.95
C ASP A 245 18.59 -32.29 -7.61
N LEU A 246 18.73 -31.76 -6.39
CA LEU A 246 19.93 -31.07 -5.93
C LEU A 246 20.94 -32.00 -5.23
N ALA A 247 20.60 -33.26 -4.95
CA ALA A 247 21.46 -34.21 -4.28
C ALA A 247 22.86 -34.36 -4.91
N PRO A 248 23.01 -34.45 -6.28
CA PRO A 248 24.34 -34.61 -6.90
C PRO A 248 25.26 -33.41 -6.61
N VAL A 249 24.71 -32.20 -6.54
CA VAL A 249 25.47 -30.97 -6.28
C VAL A 249 25.76 -30.83 -4.78
N ALA A 250 24.81 -31.18 -3.94
CA ALA A 250 24.93 -31.15 -2.49
C ALA A 250 25.99 -32.17 -1.98
N GLU A 251 25.92 -33.41 -2.46
CA GLU A 251 26.86 -34.47 -2.13
C GLU A 251 28.31 -34.14 -2.54
N LYS A 252 28.49 -33.56 -3.75
CA LYS A 252 29.81 -33.12 -4.22
C LYS A 252 30.49 -32.13 -3.27
N ASN A 253 29.70 -31.31 -2.56
CA ASN A 253 30.18 -30.27 -1.64
C ASN A 253 30.02 -30.68 -0.14
N GLY A 254 29.59 -31.91 0.16
CA GLY A 254 29.34 -32.38 1.54
C GLY A 254 28.20 -31.69 2.24
N ILE A 255 27.19 -31.14 1.51
CA ILE A 255 26.11 -30.36 2.09
C ILE A 255 24.96 -31.26 2.49
N ALA A 256 24.55 -31.19 3.78
CA ALA A 256 23.37 -31.86 4.29
C ALA A 256 22.09 -31.12 3.93
N LEU A 257 21.09 -31.85 3.40
CA LEU A 257 19.76 -31.31 3.12
C LEU A 257 18.76 -31.82 4.16
N GLU A 258 18.07 -30.92 4.84
CA GLU A 258 17.16 -31.24 5.94
C GLU A 258 15.80 -30.56 5.72
N ARG A 259 14.71 -31.30 5.96
CA ARG A 259 13.34 -30.77 5.94
C ARG A 259 12.67 -30.91 7.30
N GLU A 260 11.90 -29.90 7.67
CA GLU A 260 11.11 -29.89 8.90
C GLU A 260 9.72 -29.30 8.61
N GLY A 261 8.68 -29.97 9.12
CA GLY A 261 7.30 -29.51 8.97
C GLY A 261 6.70 -29.85 7.59
N ASP A 262 5.46 -29.40 7.39
CA ASP A 262 4.68 -29.56 6.18
C ASP A 262 3.62 -28.46 6.09
N GLY A 263 2.99 -28.33 4.91
CA GLY A 263 1.92 -27.37 4.67
C GLY A 263 1.24 -27.59 3.33
N VAL A 264 0.02 -27.07 3.23
CA VAL A 264 -0.80 -27.16 2.01
C VAL A 264 -1.22 -25.75 1.59
N MET A 265 -1.12 -25.47 0.29
CA MET A 265 -1.57 -24.22 -0.28
C MET A 265 -2.28 -24.43 -1.61
N ILE A 266 -3.00 -23.38 -2.05
CA ILE A 266 -3.50 -23.29 -3.43
C ILE A 266 -2.59 -22.38 -4.23
N GLY A 267 -2.13 -22.85 -5.38
CA GLY A 267 -1.20 -22.10 -6.21
C GLY A 267 -0.95 -22.75 -7.57
N SER A 268 0.15 -22.43 -8.18
CA SER A 268 0.73 -23.14 -9.33
C SER A 268 1.87 -24.02 -8.87
N ASP A 269 1.72 -25.33 -9.03
CA ASP A 269 2.73 -26.32 -8.66
C ASP A 269 4.09 -25.99 -9.28
N ALA A 270 4.12 -25.76 -10.60
CA ALA A 270 5.34 -25.42 -11.32
C ALA A 270 6.02 -24.12 -10.82
N LEU A 271 5.26 -23.10 -10.45
CA LEU A 271 5.84 -21.84 -9.97
C LEU A 271 6.35 -21.97 -8.53
N ILE A 272 5.63 -22.63 -7.64
CA ILE A 272 6.09 -22.86 -6.27
C ILE A 272 7.32 -23.76 -6.26
N TYR A 273 7.32 -24.84 -7.05
CA TYR A 273 8.52 -25.66 -7.25
C TYR A 273 9.72 -24.79 -7.66
N ARG A 274 9.54 -23.95 -8.70
CA ARG A 274 10.60 -23.08 -9.23
C ARG A 274 11.11 -22.07 -8.18
N MET A 275 10.24 -21.53 -7.38
CA MET A 275 10.58 -20.61 -6.30
C MET A 275 11.44 -21.30 -5.23
N LEU A 276 10.98 -22.44 -4.73
CA LEU A 276 11.70 -23.22 -3.71
C LEU A 276 13.01 -23.77 -4.24
N PHE A 277 13.01 -24.27 -5.48
CA PHE A 277 14.23 -24.74 -6.16
C PHE A 277 15.29 -23.65 -6.23
N ASN A 278 14.94 -22.42 -6.68
CA ASN A 278 15.88 -21.31 -6.76
C ASN A 278 16.46 -20.91 -5.40
N LEU A 279 15.65 -20.92 -4.35
CA LEU A 279 16.12 -20.63 -2.98
C LEU A 279 17.08 -21.73 -2.49
N THR A 280 16.71 -22.98 -2.69
CA THR A 280 17.50 -24.14 -2.25
C THR A 280 18.79 -24.28 -3.07
N GLU A 281 18.72 -24.08 -4.37
CA GLU A 281 19.92 -24.07 -5.25
C GLU A 281 20.90 -22.98 -4.80
N ASN A 282 20.43 -21.78 -4.51
CA ASN A 282 21.26 -20.72 -3.97
C ASN A 282 21.88 -21.11 -2.61
N ALA A 283 21.10 -21.70 -1.72
CA ALA A 283 21.57 -22.17 -0.42
C ALA A 283 22.64 -23.26 -0.52
N VAL A 284 22.54 -24.15 -1.50
CA VAL A 284 23.58 -25.15 -1.81
C VAL A 284 24.82 -24.50 -2.43
N LYS A 285 24.61 -23.64 -3.42
CA LYS A 285 25.67 -23.05 -4.24
C LYS A 285 26.57 -22.07 -3.48
N TYR A 286 26.02 -21.28 -2.57
CA TYR A 286 26.76 -20.31 -1.77
C TYR A 286 27.08 -20.80 -0.35
N ASN A 287 26.91 -22.12 -0.14
CA ASN A 287 27.28 -22.75 1.12
C ASN A 287 28.80 -22.89 1.28
N ARG A 288 29.22 -23.25 2.46
CA ARG A 288 30.57 -23.70 2.76
C ARG A 288 30.63 -25.22 2.64
N PRO A 289 31.80 -25.80 2.36
CA PRO A 289 32.00 -27.26 2.41
C PRO A 289 31.54 -27.82 3.76
N ASP A 290 30.93 -29.01 3.75
CA ASP A 290 30.36 -29.70 4.93
C ASP A 290 29.32 -28.88 5.69
N GLY A 291 28.60 -27.99 4.96
CA GLY A 291 27.52 -27.17 5.49
C GLY A 291 26.17 -27.89 5.48
N SER A 292 25.10 -27.13 5.78
CA SER A 292 23.74 -27.64 5.72
C SER A 292 22.78 -26.63 5.08
N VAL A 293 21.71 -27.16 4.50
CA VAL A 293 20.55 -26.41 4.06
C VAL A 293 19.33 -27.01 4.73
N ARG A 294 18.57 -26.18 5.44
CA ARG A 294 17.33 -26.61 6.11
C ARG A 294 16.14 -25.83 5.55
N ILE A 295 15.10 -26.55 5.14
CA ILE A 295 13.80 -25.98 4.77
C ILE A 295 12.82 -26.32 5.88
N SER A 296 12.30 -25.30 6.56
CA SER A 296 11.24 -25.46 7.57
C SER A 296 9.94 -24.86 7.07
N VAL A 297 8.84 -25.60 7.25
CA VAL A 297 7.49 -25.18 6.86
C VAL A 297 6.62 -25.19 8.10
N ALA A 298 6.01 -24.05 8.41
CA ALA A 298 5.03 -23.91 9.47
C ALA A 298 3.77 -23.24 8.92
N GLN A 299 2.62 -23.72 9.35
CA GLN A 299 1.34 -23.10 9.02
C GLN A 299 0.75 -22.48 10.28
N GLU A 300 0.58 -21.17 10.27
CA GLU A 300 -0.02 -20.41 11.36
C GLU A 300 -1.23 -19.63 10.82
N ASP A 301 -2.39 -19.83 11.43
CA ASP A 301 -3.67 -19.26 10.98
C ASP A 301 -3.97 -19.59 9.51
N LYS A 302 -3.87 -18.58 8.65
CA LYS A 302 -4.10 -18.65 7.20
C LYS A 302 -2.84 -18.35 6.39
N MET A 303 -1.68 -18.45 7.01
CA MET A 303 -0.39 -18.18 6.38
C MET A 303 0.54 -19.38 6.49
N LEU A 304 1.27 -19.62 5.43
CA LEU A 304 2.40 -20.54 5.39
C LEU A 304 3.70 -19.73 5.54
N HIS A 305 4.50 -20.15 6.49
CA HIS A 305 5.84 -19.61 6.74
C HIS A 305 6.87 -20.66 6.31
N ILE A 306 7.57 -20.38 5.23
CA ILE A 306 8.61 -21.25 4.71
C ILE A 306 9.95 -20.55 4.95
N ARG A 307 10.88 -21.22 5.65
CA ARG A 307 12.23 -20.72 5.88
C ARG A 307 13.22 -21.61 5.19
N VAL A 308 14.10 -21.03 4.36
CA VAL A 308 15.24 -21.71 3.75
C VAL A 308 16.50 -21.14 4.40
N ALA A 309 17.12 -21.96 5.26
CA ALA A 309 18.31 -21.60 6.02
C ALA A 309 19.53 -22.33 5.47
N ASP A 310 20.61 -21.61 5.24
CA ASP A 310 21.91 -22.15 4.87
C ASP A 310 22.99 -21.80 5.90
N THR A 311 24.10 -22.49 5.85
CA THR A 311 25.31 -22.20 6.65
C THR A 311 26.43 -21.56 5.83
N GLY A 312 26.08 -20.84 4.77
CA GLY A 312 27.00 -20.25 3.80
C GLY A 312 27.67 -18.95 4.23
N SER A 313 28.14 -18.17 3.25
CA SER A 313 28.93 -16.95 3.49
C SER A 313 28.10 -15.73 3.92
N GLY A 314 26.77 -15.83 3.87
CA GLY A 314 25.89 -14.73 4.20
C GLY A 314 25.79 -13.65 3.13
N ILE A 315 24.92 -12.66 3.41
CA ILE A 315 24.63 -11.51 2.55
C ILE A 315 24.85 -10.23 3.36
N PRO A 316 25.75 -9.32 2.94
CA PRO A 316 25.93 -8.03 3.59
C PRO A 316 24.62 -7.24 3.70
N GLU A 317 24.43 -6.53 4.80
CA GLU A 317 23.18 -5.83 5.11
C GLU A 317 22.75 -4.86 4.02
N GLU A 318 23.69 -4.15 3.44
CA GLU A 318 23.47 -3.18 2.36
C GLU A 318 22.85 -3.80 1.09
N PHE A 319 23.06 -5.10 0.86
CA PHE A 319 22.56 -5.81 -0.34
C PHE A 319 21.26 -6.59 -0.12
N ARG A 320 20.82 -6.82 1.12
CA ARG A 320 19.65 -7.64 1.44
C ARG A 320 18.36 -7.28 0.70
N ARG A 321 18.20 -6.00 0.34
CA ARG A 321 17.07 -5.54 -0.48
C ARG A 321 17.34 -5.64 -1.98
N SER A 322 18.59 -5.41 -2.37
CA SER A 322 18.97 -5.34 -3.78
C SER A 322 19.11 -6.71 -4.44
N ILE A 323 19.33 -7.78 -3.66
CA ILE A 323 19.47 -9.15 -4.19
C ILE A 323 18.26 -9.67 -4.97
N PHE A 324 17.07 -9.09 -4.73
CA PHE A 324 15.84 -9.40 -5.46
C PHE A 324 15.68 -8.61 -6.77
N GLN A 325 16.58 -7.67 -7.06
CA GLN A 325 16.56 -6.95 -8.33
C GLN A 325 17.12 -7.82 -9.46
N PRO A 326 16.52 -7.78 -10.66
CA PRO A 326 17.05 -8.50 -11.81
C PRO A 326 18.52 -8.14 -12.10
N PHE A 327 19.34 -9.14 -12.41
CA PHE A 327 20.78 -9.02 -12.73
C PHE A 327 21.68 -8.55 -11.58
N PHE A 328 21.13 -8.38 -10.37
CA PHE A 328 21.92 -7.99 -9.21
C PHE A 328 22.76 -9.17 -8.69
N ARG A 329 23.99 -8.87 -8.27
CA ARG A 329 24.96 -9.82 -7.71
C ARG A 329 25.84 -9.11 -6.69
N VAL A 330 26.05 -9.71 -5.51
CA VAL A 330 26.88 -9.17 -4.43
C VAL A 330 28.35 -9.07 -4.86
N ASP A 331 28.86 -10.10 -5.54
CA ASP A 331 30.26 -10.15 -6.02
C ASP A 331 30.32 -10.59 -7.48
N LYS A 332 30.81 -9.70 -8.35
CA LYS A 332 30.95 -9.95 -9.79
C LYS A 332 32.16 -10.86 -10.12
N SER A 333 33.11 -10.98 -9.21
CA SER A 333 34.36 -11.75 -9.45
C SER A 333 34.26 -13.22 -9.05
N ARG A 334 33.77 -13.53 -7.87
CA ARG A 334 33.52 -14.92 -7.40
C ARG A 334 32.41 -15.63 -8.17
N SER A 335 31.50 -14.86 -8.72
CA SER A 335 30.34 -15.41 -9.41
C SER A 335 30.61 -15.90 -10.82
N ARG A 336 31.83 -15.78 -11.38
CA ARG A 336 32.23 -16.49 -12.58
C ARG A 336 32.40 -18.00 -12.33
N GLU A 337 32.87 -18.37 -11.17
CA GLU A 337 33.10 -19.77 -10.76
C GLU A 337 31.75 -20.54 -10.55
N TYR A 338 30.69 -19.86 -10.17
CA TYR A 338 29.39 -20.46 -9.84
C TYR A 338 28.26 -20.20 -10.87
N GLY A 339 28.53 -19.54 -12.01
CA GLY A 339 27.71 -19.54 -13.23
C GLY A 339 26.28 -18.92 -13.11
N GLY A 340 25.98 -18.03 -12.18
CA GLY A 340 24.63 -17.45 -12.02
C GLY A 340 24.41 -16.14 -12.78
N VAL A 341 23.21 -15.94 -13.32
CA VAL A 341 22.80 -14.76 -14.10
C VAL A 341 22.30 -13.60 -13.23
N GLY A 342 21.94 -13.85 -11.95
CA GLY A 342 21.33 -12.87 -11.07
C GLY A 342 19.82 -12.68 -11.31
N LEU A 343 19.16 -13.68 -11.87
CA LEU A 343 17.71 -13.65 -12.13
C LEU A 343 16.90 -14.57 -11.18
N GLY A 344 17.55 -15.52 -10.50
CA GLY A 344 16.86 -16.51 -9.68
C GLY A 344 16.06 -15.88 -8.52
N LEU A 345 16.67 -14.97 -7.74
CA LEU A 345 16.00 -14.33 -6.62
C LEU A 345 14.94 -13.30 -7.06
N SER A 346 15.12 -12.64 -8.21
CA SER A 346 14.06 -11.79 -8.77
C SER A 346 12.84 -12.62 -9.21
N LEU A 347 13.06 -13.81 -9.76
CA LEU A 347 11.99 -14.75 -10.07
C LEU A 347 11.27 -15.24 -8.79
N VAL A 348 12.01 -15.52 -7.73
CA VAL A 348 11.44 -15.84 -6.40
C VAL A 348 10.53 -14.72 -5.90
N TRP A 349 10.98 -13.47 -5.99
CA TRP A 349 10.20 -12.30 -5.59
C TRP A 349 8.88 -12.17 -6.37
N GLU A 350 8.95 -12.31 -7.70
CA GLU A 350 7.77 -12.24 -8.56
C GLU A 350 6.78 -13.38 -8.27
N ILE A 351 7.26 -14.62 -8.11
CA ILE A 351 6.39 -15.77 -7.82
C ILE A 351 5.70 -15.62 -6.47
N ALA A 352 6.42 -15.20 -5.42
CA ALA A 352 5.83 -14.94 -4.10
C ALA A 352 4.73 -13.87 -4.19
N GLY A 353 4.98 -12.76 -4.89
CA GLY A 353 4.02 -11.70 -5.11
C GLY A 353 2.78 -12.15 -5.89
N LEU A 354 2.94 -12.99 -6.94
CA LEU A 354 1.84 -13.55 -7.72
C LEU A 354 0.91 -14.47 -6.91
N HIS A 355 1.42 -15.08 -5.85
CA HIS A 355 0.64 -15.90 -4.91
C HIS A 355 0.13 -15.09 -3.71
N GLY A 356 0.22 -13.74 -3.74
CA GLY A 356 -0.26 -12.86 -2.67
C GLY A 356 0.60 -12.90 -1.41
N GLY A 357 1.83 -13.38 -1.52
CA GLY A 357 2.80 -13.51 -0.43
C GLY A 357 3.96 -12.55 -0.54
N SER A 358 5.01 -12.84 0.23
CA SER A 358 6.25 -12.07 0.26
C SER A 358 7.47 -12.95 0.52
N VAL A 359 8.65 -12.46 0.12
CA VAL A 359 9.93 -13.05 0.45
C VAL A 359 10.87 -12.00 1.00
N ARG A 360 11.67 -12.37 2.01
CA ARG A 360 12.68 -11.48 2.58
C ARG A 360 13.88 -12.27 3.11
N VAL A 361 15.00 -11.58 3.30
CA VAL A 361 16.09 -12.08 4.14
C VAL A 361 15.70 -11.80 5.59
N GLU A 362 15.47 -12.86 6.38
CA GLU A 362 15.13 -12.76 7.79
C GLU A 362 16.38 -12.53 8.63
N GLU A 363 17.39 -13.35 8.41
CA GLU A 363 18.69 -13.26 9.07
C GLU A 363 19.80 -13.54 8.06
N SER A 364 20.91 -12.85 8.20
CA SER A 364 22.11 -13.16 7.43
C SER A 364 23.36 -12.66 8.14
N SER A 365 24.38 -13.51 8.21
CA SER A 365 25.68 -13.25 8.81
C SER A 365 26.74 -14.13 8.14
N GLU A 366 27.99 -14.01 8.56
CA GLU A 366 29.07 -14.91 8.11
C GLU A 366 28.83 -16.39 8.46
N ARG A 367 27.75 -16.71 9.20
CA ARG A 367 27.38 -18.07 9.57
C ARG A 367 26.28 -18.67 8.69
N GLY A 368 25.77 -17.88 7.74
CA GLY A 368 24.72 -18.31 6.81
C GLY A 368 23.61 -17.28 6.63
N THR A 369 22.62 -17.66 5.83
CA THR A 369 21.43 -16.85 5.50
C THR A 369 20.15 -17.62 5.79
N VAL A 370 19.11 -16.91 6.22
CA VAL A 370 17.73 -17.39 6.32
C VAL A 370 16.86 -16.54 5.42
N PHE A 371 16.31 -17.15 4.38
CA PHE A 371 15.24 -16.58 3.58
C PHE A 371 13.90 -16.99 4.19
N ALA A 372 13.03 -16.02 4.43
CA ALA A 372 11.65 -16.24 4.85
C ALA A 372 10.70 -15.93 3.70
N VAL A 373 9.82 -16.89 3.40
CA VAL A 373 8.72 -16.76 2.45
C VAL A 373 7.41 -16.90 3.21
N GLU A 374 6.51 -15.96 3.01
CA GLU A 374 5.16 -15.96 3.57
C GLU A 374 4.16 -16.06 2.44
N LEU A 375 3.30 -17.08 2.46
CA LEU A 375 2.28 -17.33 1.44
C LEU A 375 0.91 -17.55 2.12
N PRO A 376 -0.21 -17.16 1.47
CA PRO A 376 -1.52 -17.53 1.95
C PRO A 376 -1.67 -19.05 2.00
N ALA A 377 -2.08 -19.59 3.16
CA ALA A 377 -2.54 -20.96 3.29
C ALA A 377 -4.00 -21.07 2.87
N GLN A 378 -4.50 -22.28 2.68
CA GLN A 378 -5.88 -22.56 2.34
C GLN A 378 -6.86 -22.17 3.46
#